data_58d46adb256c114017d97f6ac83fe251
#
_entry.id   58d46adb256c114017d97f6ac83fe251
#
_cell.length_a   1.000
_cell.length_b   1.000
_cell.length_c   1.000
_cell.angle_alpha   90.00
_cell.angle_beta   90.00
_cell.angle_gamma   90.00
#
_symmetry.space_group_name_H-M   'P 1'
#
loop_
_entity.id
_entity.type
_entity.pdbx_description
1 polymer ?
#
loop_
_entity_poly.entity_id
_entity_poly.type
_entity_poly.pdbx_seq_one_letter_code
_entity_poly.pdbx_strand_id
1 'polypeptide(L)'
;MDAIVRPWAANSTLLLAIVACGVTRAAEAVAPHESTLSRVRAAGVLRCGIDQEEAEYSTSDDHGNREAFDADLCRAVAVAVLGKDAQVRVTHYPDESAAMKGLTSGEVEMLATLSDDFTHSVGTDLTLTRPVLWDGVSFLAPAGSPVTRARQLSGKKICFLAETTVEESVRAWFTRERLDFVPFPFQEEGEMQAAFATGNCGALAGDRTRLAQTRAALARHGRQARLLPETISKDPLAAAVREDDPQWAAIVRWVMEALIQSEESGVTRANAQEMRARANSDPDLRFLLGASHQAGAALGLENDWVVPVIEATGNYGEIYERDLGSGSGLKLPRGENNLRIHGGVLEALAFK
;
A
#
# COMPACT_ATOMS: atom_id res chain seq x y z
N MET A 1 -63.42 24.68 -87.62
CA MET A 1 -62.69 25.88 -88.06
C MET A 1 -61.77 26.22 -86.94
N ASP A 2 -60.58 25.72 -87.03
CA ASP A 2 -59.32 26.45 -87.20
C ASP A 2 -58.86 27.11 -85.86
N ALA A 3 -57.76 26.98 -85.30
CA ALA A 3 -56.40 26.76 -85.75
C ALA A 3 -55.48 26.47 -84.50
N ILE A 4 -54.66 25.53 -84.58
CA ILE A 4 -53.27 25.33 -84.26
C ILE A 4 -52.53 26.61 -83.91
N VAL A 5 -51.87 26.62 -82.74
CA VAL A 5 -50.49 27.10 -82.61
C VAL A 5 -49.83 26.47 -81.37
N ARG A 6 -48.73 25.74 -81.54
CA ARG A 6 -47.71 25.44 -80.56
C ARG A 6 -46.79 26.64 -80.38
N PRO A 7 -46.17 26.85 -79.22
CA PRO A 7 -44.71 26.81 -79.18
C PRO A 7 -44.05 26.24 -77.93
N TRP A 8 -43.01 25.63 -78.18
CA TRP A 8 -41.64 25.67 -77.66
C TRP A 8 -41.41 25.48 -76.17
N ALA A 9 -40.84 24.35 -75.94
CA ALA A 9 -40.12 24.00 -74.67
C ALA A 9 -38.77 24.73 -74.61
N ALA A 10 -38.52 25.35 -73.52
CA ALA A 10 -37.16 25.74 -73.11
C ALA A 10 -36.75 24.90 -71.88
N ASN A 11 -35.90 23.91 -72.12
CA ASN A 11 -35.21 23.17 -71.07
C ASN A 11 -34.13 24.05 -70.41
N SER A 12 -34.35 24.47 -69.20
CA SER A 12 -33.29 25.03 -68.37
C SER A 12 -32.80 23.95 -67.38
N THR A 13 -31.71 23.34 -67.74
CA THR A 13 -30.96 22.39 -66.84
C THR A 13 -30.24 23.21 -65.78
N LEU A 14 -30.78 23.16 -64.58
CA LEU A 14 -30.10 23.74 -63.36
C LEU A 14 -29.08 22.72 -62.83
N LEU A 15 -27.80 22.97 -63.07
CA LEU A 15 -26.70 22.22 -62.45
C LEU A 15 -26.57 22.64 -60.99
N LEU A 16 -27.01 21.77 -60.03
CA LEU A 16 -26.72 21.92 -58.63
C LEU A 16 -25.28 21.41 -58.35
N ALA A 17 -24.37 22.34 -58.17
CA ALA A 17 -23.05 22.03 -57.69
C ALA A 17 -23.12 21.77 -56.21
N ILE A 18 -23.07 20.49 -55.75
CA ILE A 18 -22.94 20.10 -54.37
C ILE A 18 -21.46 20.28 -53.97
N VAL A 19 -21.15 21.38 -53.29
CA VAL A 19 -19.85 21.55 -52.63
C VAL A 19 -19.86 20.68 -51.35
N ALA A 20 -19.30 19.48 -51.47
CA ALA A 20 -19.03 18.64 -50.31
C ALA A 20 -17.87 19.27 -49.48
N CYS A 21 -18.23 20.05 -48.47
CA CYS A 21 -17.27 20.53 -47.47
C CYS A 21 -16.86 19.34 -46.60
N GLY A 22 -15.79 18.63 -47.00
CA GLY A 22 -15.19 17.58 -46.24
C GLY A 22 -14.56 18.18 -44.99
N VAL A 23 -15.26 18.10 -43.85
CA VAL A 23 -14.67 18.35 -42.54
C VAL A 23 -13.80 17.15 -42.21
N THR A 24 -12.53 17.19 -42.60
CA THR A 24 -11.51 16.29 -42.04
C THR A 24 -11.31 16.69 -40.61
N ARG A 25 -11.98 15.98 -39.69
CA ARG A 25 -11.60 15.97 -38.30
C ARG A 25 -10.20 15.31 -38.25
N ALA A 26 -9.16 16.13 -38.12
CA ALA A 26 -7.89 15.65 -37.70
C ALA A 26 -8.13 15.06 -36.28
N ALA A 27 -8.01 13.75 -36.15
CA ALA A 27 -7.88 13.15 -34.86
C ALA A 27 -6.62 13.78 -34.24
N GLU A 28 -6.79 14.63 -33.23
CA GLU A 28 -5.68 15.06 -32.40
C GLU A 28 -5.07 13.76 -31.88
N ALA A 29 -3.90 13.44 -32.39
CA ALA A 29 -3.08 12.37 -31.80
C ALA A 29 -2.76 12.82 -30.37
N VAL A 30 -3.44 12.23 -29.40
CA VAL A 30 -3.08 12.35 -27.99
C VAL A 30 -1.59 11.97 -27.92
N ALA A 31 -0.75 12.92 -27.55
CA ALA A 31 0.67 12.66 -27.38
C ALA A 31 0.80 11.43 -26.47
N PRO A 32 1.66 10.45 -26.81
CA PRO A 32 1.79 9.26 -26.01
C PRO A 32 2.18 9.69 -24.59
N HIS A 33 1.33 9.38 -23.63
CA HIS A 33 1.59 9.65 -22.21
C HIS A 33 2.88 8.90 -21.87
N GLU A 34 3.92 9.62 -21.48
CA GLU A 34 5.19 8.98 -21.08
C GLU A 34 4.91 8.07 -19.91
N SER A 35 5.22 6.76 -20.03
CA SER A 35 4.94 5.79 -18.98
C SER A 35 5.73 6.13 -17.70
N THR A 36 5.16 5.81 -16.56
CA THR A 36 5.84 6.00 -15.26
C THR A 36 7.18 5.27 -15.21
N LEU A 37 7.24 4.06 -15.77
CA LEU A 37 8.49 3.30 -15.92
C LEU A 37 9.57 4.11 -16.65
N SER A 38 9.22 4.75 -17.76
CA SER A 38 10.18 5.56 -18.54
C SER A 38 10.64 6.79 -17.75
N ARG A 39 9.71 7.49 -17.09
CA ARG A 39 10.06 8.65 -16.25
C ARG A 39 10.98 8.29 -15.08
N VAL A 40 10.68 7.21 -14.36
CA VAL A 40 11.50 6.74 -13.23
C VAL A 40 12.91 6.36 -13.71
N ARG A 41 13.02 5.66 -14.85
CA ARG A 41 14.31 5.32 -15.45
C ARG A 41 15.10 6.53 -15.90
N ALA A 42 14.45 7.49 -16.56
CA ALA A 42 15.09 8.73 -17.00
C ALA A 42 15.57 9.59 -15.82
N ALA A 43 14.79 9.61 -14.73
CA ALA A 43 15.14 10.34 -13.52
C ALA A 43 16.21 9.63 -12.66
N GLY A 44 16.36 8.30 -12.79
CA GLY A 44 17.25 7.49 -11.94
C GLY A 44 16.82 7.42 -10.48
N VAL A 45 15.59 7.82 -10.16
CA VAL A 45 15.06 7.87 -8.79
C VAL A 45 13.57 7.54 -8.80
N LEU A 46 13.11 6.74 -7.84
CA LEU A 46 11.71 6.53 -7.52
C LEU A 46 11.28 7.53 -6.45
N ARG A 47 10.22 8.30 -6.69
CA ARG A 47 9.57 9.14 -5.69
C ARG A 47 8.43 8.34 -5.06
N CYS A 48 8.50 8.14 -3.76
CA CYS A 48 7.56 7.32 -3.01
C CYS A 48 6.94 8.13 -1.87
N GLY A 49 5.62 8.08 -1.75
CA GLY A 49 4.90 8.72 -0.66
C GLY A 49 4.67 7.75 0.50
N ILE A 50 4.79 8.27 1.70
CA ILE A 50 4.51 7.58 2.96
C ILE A 50 3.60 8.50 3.79
N ASP A 51 2.61 7.92 4.44
CA ASP A 51 1.74 8.64 5.36
C ASP A 51 2.50 9.01 6.64
N GLN A 52 2.48 10.30 6.98
CA GLN A 52 3.20 10.84 8.13
C GLN A 52 2.47 10.58 9.46
N GLU A 53 1.19 10.28 9.47
CA GLU A 53 0.50 9.93 10.73
C GLU A 53 1.21 8.79 11.45
N GLU A 54 1.96 7.98 10.72
CA GLU A 54 2.77 6.90 11.28
C GLU A 54 4.25 7.28 11.48
N ALA A 55 4.74 8.34 10.83
CA ALA A 55 6.14 8.78 10.88
C ALA A 55 6.50 9.63 12.12
N GLU A 56 5.55 10.31 12.75
CA GLU A 56 5.82 11.16 13.94
C GLU A 56 6.43 10.40 15.13
N TYR A 57 6.33 9.08 15.12
CA TYR A 57 6.88 8.21 16.17
C TYR A 57 8.16 7.48 15.75
N SER A 58 8.60 7.67 14.51
CA SER A 58 9.90 7.18 14.06
C SER A 58 10.99 8.12 14.61
N THR A 59 11.66 7.71 15.66
CA THR A 59 12.93 8.35 16.00
C THR A 59 13.95 7.91 14.95
N SER A 60 14.62 8.86 14.33
CA SER A 60 15.60 8.68 13.25
C SER A 60 16.76 7.70 13.53
N ASP A 61 16.84 7.17 14.73
CA ASP A 61 17.92 6.32 15.21
C ASP A 61 17.50 4.86 15.46
N ASP A 62 16.21 4.53 15.37
CA ASP A 62 15.72 3.17 15.61
C ASP A 62 15.50 2.44 14.29
N HIS A 63 16.38 1.52 13.95
CA HIS A 63 16.14 0.50 12.95
C HIS A 63 14.89 -0.29 13.33
N GLY A 64 13.88 -0.26 12.48
CA GLY A 64 12.64 -1.00 12.68
C GLY A 64 11.51 -0.13 13.23
N ASN A 65 10.70 0.37 12.33
CA ASN A 65 9.43 1.05 12.57
C ASN A 65 8.59 0.93 11.30
N ARG A 66 7.35 1.45 11.30
CA ARG A 66 6.47 1.42 10.14
C ARG A 66 7.06 2.16 8.94
N GLU A 67 7.72 3.29 9.16
CA GLU A 67 8.40 4.05 8.10
C GLU A 67 9.48 3.21 7.42
N ALA A 68 10.28 2.44 8.19
CA ALA A 68 11.27 1.55 7.64
C ALA A 68 10.65 0.45 6.77
N PHE A 69 9.52 -0.13 7.20
CA PHE A 69 8.75 -1.11 6.44
C PHE A 69 8.28 -0.52 5.10
N ASP A 70 7.65 0.66 5.13
CA ASP A 70 7.16 1.36 3.94
C ASP A 70 8.32 1.76 3.01
N ALA A 71 9.43 2.25 3.57
CA ALA A 71 10.63 2.60 2.80
C ALA A 71 11.25 1.37 2.11
N ASP A 72 11.21 0.21 2.73
CA ASP A 72 11.69 -1.03 2.11
C ASP A 72 10.77 -1.54 1.00
N LEU A 73 9.45 -1.34 1.10
CA LEU A 73 8.54 -1.59 -0.02
C LEU A 73 8.85 -0.66 -1.21
N CYS A 74 9.06 0.64 -0.96
CA CYS A 74 9.49 1.58 -1.99
C CYS A 74 10.83 1.16 -2.60
N ARG A 75 11.78 0.74 -1.77
CA ARG A 75 13.10 0.29 -2.21
C ARG A 75 13.01 -0.96 -3.08
N ALA A 76 12.14 -1.90 -2.74
CA ALA A 76 11.92 -3.10 -3.55
C ALA A 76 11.49 -2.74 -4.98
N VAL A 77 10.54 -1.81 -5.14
CA VAL A 77 10.10 -1.32 -6.45
C VAL A 77 11.22 -0.57 -7.17
N ALA A 78 11.93 0.29 -6.48
CA ALA A 78 13.05 1.03 -7.07
C ALA A 78 14.14 0.10 -7.60
N VAL A 79 14.52 -0.92 -6.83
CA VAL A 79 15.55 -1.90 -7.25
C VAL A 79 15.06 -2.74 -8.42
N ALA A 80 13.78 -3.13 -8.45
CA ALA A 80 13.21 -3.86 -9.58
C ALA A 80 13.33 -3.08 -10.91
N VAL A 81 13.20 -1.75 -10.86
CA VAL A 81 13.15 -0.86 -12.03
C VAL A 81 14.52 -0.31 -12.42
N LEU A 82 15.35 0.05 -11.44
CA LEU A 82 16.61 0.79 -11.58
C LEU A 82 17.86 -0.05 -11.29
N GLY A 83 17.68 -1.25 -10.72
CA GLY A 83 18.80 -2.12 -10.33
C GLY A 83 19.37 -1.81 -8.94
N LYS A 84 20.54 -2.37 -8.64
CA LYS A 84 21.12 -2.41 -7.28
C LYS A 84 21.40 -1.03 -6.67
N ASP A 85 21.75 -0.05 -7.49
CA ASP A 85 22.10 1.32 -7.05
C ASP A 85 20.89 2.27 -7.05
N ALA A 86 19.67 1.70 -7.06
CA ALA A 86 18.43 2.44 -7.09
C ALA A 86 18.34 3.48 -5.98
N GLN A 87 17.93 4.68 -6.36
CA GLN A 87 17.66 5.76 -5.43
C GLN A 87 16.15 5.85 -5.17
N VAL A 88 15.78 6.08 -3.93
CA VAL A 88 14.40 6.38 -3.50
C VAL A 88 14.38 7.76 -2.87
N ARG A 89 13.39 8.57 -3.26
CA ARG A 89 13.07 9.82 -2.58
C ARG A 89 11.72 9.66 -1.89
N VAL A 90 11.75 9.64 -0.58
CA VAL A 90 10.53 9.55 0.24
C VAL A 90 9.95 10.96 0.44
N THR A 91 8.65 11.08 0.26
CA THR A 91 7.85 12.27 0.62
C THR A 91 6.87 11.85 1.71
N HIS A 92 6.90 12.55 2.83
CA HIS A 92 5.98 12.33 3.94
C HIS A 92 4.75 13.24 3.79
N TYR A 93 3.58 12.68 3.96
CA TYR A 93 2.30 13.38 3.89
C TYR A 93 1.63 13.39 5.28
N PRO A 94 0.95 14.49 5.64
CA PRO A 94 0.33 14.62 6.97
C PRO A 94 -0.88 13.69 7.18
N ASP A 95 -1.49 13.21 6.09
CA ASP A 95 -2.65 12.34 6.09
C ASP A 95 -2.81 11.63 4.74
N GLU A 96 -3.65 10.59 4.69
CA GLU A 96 -3.94 9.83 3.47
C GLU A 96 -4.52 10.71 2.35
N SER A 97 -5.34 11.71 2.66
CA SER A 97 -5.92 12.61 1.64
C SER A 97 -4.83 13.44 0.94
N ALA A 98 -3.84 13.91 1.69
CA ALA A 98 -2.69 14.62 1.13
C ALA A 98 -1.80 13.66 0.32
N ALA A 99 -1.59 12.43 0.80
CA ALA A 99 -0.85 11.40 0.08
C ALA A 99 -1.51 11.04 -1.26
N MET A 100 -2.82 10.82 -1.27
CA MET A 100 -3.59 10.57 -2.50
C MET A 100 -3.48 11.74 -3.50
N LYS A 101 -3.53 12.99 -3.03
CA LYS A 101 -3.32 14.16 -3.88
C LYS A 101 -1.91 14.22 -4.46
N GLY A 102 -0.89 13.90 -3.65
CA GLY A 102 0.49 13.81 -4.11
C GLY A 102 0.68 12.75 -5.20
N LEU A 103 0.01 11.60 -5.06
CA LEU A 103 0.04 10.55 -6.05
C LEU A 103 -0.71 10.95 -7.34
N THR A 104 -1.93 11.46 -7.24
CA THR A 104 -2.74 11.84 -8.40
C THR A 104 -2.14 13.04 -9.16
N SER A 105 -1.49 13.97 -8.47
CA SER A 105 -0.77 15.09 -9.12
C SER A 105 0.54 14.67 -9.79
N GLY A 106 1.04 13.45 -9.52
CA GLY A 106 2.33 12.97 -10.03
C GLY A 106 3.54 13.52 -9.25
N GLU A 107 3.34 14.03 -8.04
CA GLU A 107 4.45 14.38 -7.13
C GLU A 107 5.24 13.13 -6.73
N VAL A 108 4.55 12.00 -6.53
CA VAL A 108 5.14 10.68 -6.32
C VAL A 108 4.61 9.68 -7.34
N GLU A 109 5.33 8.59 -7.56
CA GLU A 109 4.95 7.51 -8.47
C GLU A 109 4.14 6.40 -7.80
N MET A 110 4.27 6.26 -6.48
CA MET A 110 3.51 5.31 -5.68
C MET A 110 3.39 5.80 -4.24
N LEU A 111 2.39 5.29 -3.54
CA LEU A 111 2.36 5.26 -2.08
C LEU A 111 2.77 3.86 -1.62
N ALA A 112 3.58 3.80 -0.57
CA ALA A 112 4.04 2.53 -0.01
C ALA A 112 2.88 1.70 0.51
N THR A 113 2.00 2.35 1.26
CA THR A 113 0.77 1.80 1.82
C THR A 113 -0.33 2.87 1.86
N LEU A 114 -1.56 2.41 1.67
CA LEU A 114 -2.81 3.16 1.78
C LEU A 114 -3.88 2.17 2.21
N SER A 115 -4.86 2.60 3.00
CA SER A 115 -5.98 1.75 3.42
C SER A 115 -6.74 1.21 2.19
N ASP A 116 -6.82 -0.12 2.06
CA ASP A 116 -7.54 -0.80 0.98
C ASP A 116 -8.99 -1.04 1.41
N ASP A 117 -9.77 0.00 1.32
CA ASP A 117 -11.19 0.01 1.64
C ASP A 117 -12.04 0.52 0.46
N PHE A 118 -13.35 0.53 0.64
CA PHE A 118 -14.29 0.99 -0.37
C PHE A 118 -14.06 2.46 -0.77
N THR A 119 -13.74 3.32 0.21
CA THR A 119 -13.61 4.77 -0.01
C THR A 119 -12.36 5.09 -0.81
N HIS A 120 -11.26 4.38 -0.56
CA HIS A 120 -9.98 4.60 -1.25
C HIS A 120 -9.89 3.85 -2.59
N SER A 121 -10.71 2.82 -2.80
CA SER A 121 -10.66 1.99 -4.00
C SER A 121 -11.72 2.31 -5.06
N VAL A 122 -12.79 3.03 -4.70
CA VAL A 122 -13.91 3.30 -5.61
C VAL A 122 -14.10 4.78 -5.86
N GLY A 123 -14.08 5.17 -7.15
CA GLY A 123 -14.26 6.57 -7.56
C GLY A 123 -13.04 7.45 -7.33
N THR A 124 -11.88 6.83 -7.17
CA THR A 124 -10.56 7.49 -7.11
C THR A 124 -9.78 7.16 -8.39
N ASP A 125 -8.88 8.03 -8.79
CA ASP A 125 -8.00 7.78 -9.95
C ASP A 125 -6.79 6.91 -9.54
N LEU A 126 -7.01 5.95 -8.61
CA LEU A 126 -5.98 5.09 -8.04
C LEU A 126 -6.25 3.62 -8.29
N THR A 127 -5.17 2.87 -8.40
CA THR A 127 -5.16 1.41 -8.36
C THR A 127 -4.40 0.97 -7.13
N LEU A 128 -5.07 0.25 -6.24
CA LEU A 128 -4.45 -0.42 -5.11
C LEU A 128 -3.97 -1.83 -5.55
N THR A 129 -2.82 -2.24 -5.04
CA THR A 129 -2.35 -3.61 -5.19
C THR A 129 -3.14 -4.52 -4.25
N ARG A 130 -2.70 -5.75 -4.02
CA ARG A 130 -3.28 -6.50 -2.91
C ARG A 130 -2.70 -5.97 -1.58
N PRO A 131 -3.41 -6.17 -0.44
CA PRO A 131 -2.88 -5.82 0.87
C PRO A 131 -1.54 -6.51 1.17
N VAL A 132 -0.59 -5.70 1.61
CA VAL A 132 0.75 -6.13 2.01
C VAL A 132 0.96 -6.08 3.53
N LEU A 133 0.07 -5.39 4.23
CA LEU A 133 0.06 -5.35 5.68
C LEU A 133 -1.39 -5.37 6.17
N TRP A 134 -1.68 -6.23 7.12
CA TRP A 134 -2.97 -6.30 7.81
C TRP A 134 -2.82 -5.67 9.18
N ASP A 135 -3.42 -4.51 9.36
CA ASP A 135 -3.49 -3.77 10.60
C ASP A 135 -4.93 -3.72 11.12
N GLY A 136 -5.23 -2.80 11.97
CA GLY A 136 -6.53 -2.54 12.53
C GLY A 136 -6.49 -2.25 14.02
N VAL A 137 -7.59 -1.74 14.51
CA VAL A 137 -7.73 -1.25 15.88
C VAL A 137 -7.58 -2.37 16.91
N SER A 138 -6.77 -2.12 17.91
CA SER A 138 -6.57 -2.99 19.07
C SER A 138 -6.47 -2.13 20.34
N PHE A 139 -5.99 -2.71 21.43
CA PHE A 139 -5.87 -2.03 22.71
C PHE A 139 -4.50 -2.26 23.33
N LEU A 140 -3.96 -1.20 23.93
CA LEU A 140 -2.79 -1.23 24.78
C LEU A 140 -3.22 -1.09 26.24
N ALA A 141 -2.92 -2.09 27.06
CA ALA A 141 -3.23 -2.07 28.50
C ALA A 141 -1.95 -1.91 29.32
N PRO A 142 -1.99 -1.27 30.52
CA PRO A 142 -0.84 -1.25 31.42
C PRO A 142 -0.39 -2.68 31.76
N ALA A 143 0.91 -2.96 31.76
CA ALA A 143 1.42 -4.32 31.97
C ALA A 143 1.04 -4.88 33.37
N GLY A 144 0.94 -4.01 34.39
CA GLY A 144 0.47 -4.35 35.73
C GLY A 144 -1.05 -4.58 35.86
N SER A 145 -1.82 -4.32 34.79
CA SER A 145 -3.26 -4.59 34.75
C SER A 145 -3.51 -6.10 34.61
N PRO A 146 -4.59 -6.64 35.23
CA PRO A 146 -5.01 -8.02 34.98
C PRO A 146 -5.61 -8.23 33.57
N VAL A 147 -5.79 -7.16 32.78
CA VAL A 147 -6.36 -7.21 31.43
C VAL A 147 -5.37 -7.87 30.48
N THR A 148 -5.77 -9.00 29.90
CA THR A 148 -5.03 -9.77 28.91
C THR A 148 -5.82 -10.02 27.63
N ARG A 149 -7.11 -9.68 27.63
CA ARG A 149 -8.06 -9.84 26.53
C ARG A 149 -8.97 -8.62 26.43
N ALA A 150 -9.38 -8.26 25.22
CA ALA A 150 -10.21 -7.08 24.97
C ALA A 150 -11.55 -7.10 25.72
N ARG A 151 -12.20 -8.26 25.84
CA ARG A 151 -13.46 -8.38 26.59
C ARG A 151 -13.35 -8.02 28.08
N GLN A 152 -12.15 -8.08 28.67
CA GLN A 152 -11.90 -7.67 30.06
C GLN A 152 -11.85 -6.14 30.24
N LEU A 153 -11.97 -5.40 29.15
CA LEU A 153 -12.08 -3.94 29.15
C LEU A 153 -13.49 -3.43 29.49
N SER A 154 -14.46 -4.34 29.72
CA SER A 154 -15.81 -3.98 30.16
C SER A 154 -15.76 -3.08 31.39
N GLY A 155 -16.51 -1.96 31.33
CA GLY A 155 -16.56 -0.93 32.38
C GLY A 155 -15.28 -0.10 32.57
N LYS A 156 -14.25 -0.31 31.76
CA LYS A 156 -12.99 0.46 31.83
C LYS A 156 -13.10 1.77 31.04
N LYS A 157 -12.29 2.74 31.45
CA LYS A 157 -12.10 3.98 30.71
C LYS A 157 -11.13 3.72 29.56
N ILE A 158 -11.57 3.96 28.34
CA ILE A 158 -10.79 3.74 27.11
C ILE A 158 -10.46 5.07 26.49
N CYS A 159 -9.17 5.34 26.32
CA CYS A 159 -8.66 6.51 25.62
C CYS A 159 -8.51 6.21 24.12
N PHE A 160 -8.91 7.15 23.29
CA PHE A 160 -8.78 7.09 21.82
C PHE A 160 -8.84 8.50 21.24
N LEU A 161 -8.39 8.65 19.98
CA LEU A 161 -8.53 9.90 19.23
C LEU A 161 -10.00 10.07 18.80
N ALA A 162 -10.53 11.27 19.02
CA ALA A 162 -11.88 11.64 18.65
C ALA A 162 -12.02 11.85 17.14
N GLU A 163 -13.23 11.61 16.63
CA GLU A 163 -13.58 11.84 15.23
C GLU A 163 -12.74 11.03 14.23
N THR A 164 -12.28 9.85 14.66
CA THR A 164 -11.50 8.92 13.86
C THR A 164 -12.20 7.58 13.65
N THR A 165 -11.74 6.81 12.68
CA THR A 165 -12.15 5.42 12.44
C THR A 165 -11.87 4.52 13.65
N VAL A 166 -10.86 4.86 14.47
CA VAL A 166 -10.57 4.19 15.74
C VAL A 166 -11.72 4.35 16.72
N GLU A 167 -12.24 5.56 16.91
CA GLU A 167 -13.41 5.81 17.78
C GLU A 167 -14.63 5.00 17.33
N GLU A 168 -14.92 5.04 16.03
CA GLU A 168 -16.05 4.30 15.45
C GLU A 168 -15.90 2.80 15.67
N SER A 169 -14.72 2.25 15.44
CA SER A 169 -14.39 0.83 15.63
C SER A 169 -14.54 0.39 17.08
N VAL A 170 -14.04 1.21 18.03
CA VAL A 170 -14.18 0.95 19.47
C VAL A 170 -15.66 0.91 19.87
N ARG A 171 -16.45 1.94 19.52
CA ARG A 171 -17.88 2.00 19.85
C ARG A 171 -18.66 0.85 19.24
N ALA A 172 -18.42 0.54 17.98
CA ALA A 172 -19.06 -0.57 17.28
C ALA A 172 -18.72 -1.93 17.92
N TRP A 173 -17.46 -2.14 18.27
CA TRP A 173 -17.04 -3.38 18.90
C TRP A 173 -17.68 -3.60 20.27
N PHE A 174 -17.64 -2.61 21.18
CA PHE A 174 -18.27 -2.72 22.50
C PHE A 174 -19.78 -2.95 22.39
N THR A 175 -20.45 -2.27 21.45
CA THR A 175 -21.89 -2.49 21.16
C THR A 175 -22.15 -3.93 20.68
N ARG A 176 -21.39 -4.43 19.73
CA ARG A 176 -21.51 -5.79 19.19
C ARG A 176 -21.28 -6.87 20.24
N GLU A 177 -20.29 -6.65 21.11
CA GLU A 177 -19.94 -7.55 22.18
C GLU A 177 -20.88 -7.43 23.40
N ARG A 178 -21.80 -6.44 23.41
CA ARG A 178 -22.72 -6.11 24.53
C ARG A 178 -21.98 -5.81 25.83
N LEU A 179 -20.93 -5.03 25.72
CA LEU A 179 -20.07 -4.59 26.82
C LEU A 179 -20.20 -3.09 26.99
N ASP A 180 -20.18 -2.63 28.24
CA ASP A 180 -20.11 -1.21 28.56
C ASP A 180 -18.64 -0.76 28.66
N PHE A 181 -18.37 0.50 28.33
CA PHE A 181 -17.09 1.14 28.60
C PHE A 181 -17.29 2.63 28.87
N VAL A 182 -16.29 3.28 29.43
CA VAL A 182 -16.28 4.73 29.64
C VAL A 182 -15.43 5.37 28.54
N PRO A 183 -16.04 6.03 27.54
CA PRO A 183 -15.30 6.70 26.48
C PRO A 183 -14.51 7.89 27.04
N PHE A 184 -13.25 8.00 26.60
CA PHE A 184 -12.40 9.12 26.98
C PHE A 184 -11.63 9.63 25.72
N PRO A 185 -12.34 10.42 24.87
CA PRO A 185 -11.78 10.93 23.62
C PRO A 185 -10.78 12.05 23.84
N PHE A 186 -9.79 12.15 22.96
CA PHE A 186 -8.77 13.20 22.89
C PHE A 186 -8.72 13.77 21.47
N GLN A 187 -8.35 15.04 21.34
CA GLN A 187 -8.09 15.67 20.04
C GLN A 187 -6.64 15.50 19.60
N GLU A 188 -5.72 15.42 20.59
CA GLU A 188 -4.29 15.34 20.36
C GLU A 188 -3.72 14.02 20.91
N GLU A 189 -2.93 13.36 20.09
CA GLU A 189 -2.35 12.07 20.45
C GLU A 189 -1.39 12.16 21.64
N GLY A 190 -0.56 13.20 21.68
CA GLY A 190 0.36 13.40 22.81
C GLY A 190 -0.35 13.50 24.15
N GLU A 191 -1.51 14.17 24.21
CA GLU A 191 -2.34 14.26 25.42
C GLU A 191 -2.96 12.88 25.78
N MET A 192 -3.42 12.16 24.77
CA MET A 192 -3.98 10.81 24.92
C MET A 192 -2.94 9.85 25.50
N GLN A 193 -1.73 9.86 24.95
CA GLN A 193 -0.61 9.03 25.44
C GLN A 193 -0.18 9.42 26.85
N ALA A 194 -0.13 10.72 27.16
CA ALA A 194 0.19 11.20 28.52
C ALA A 194 -0.89 10.77 29.52
N ALA A 195 -2.16 10.82 29.15
CA ALA A 195 -3.27 10.35 30.00
C ALA A 195 -3.16 8.85 30.28
N PHE A 196 -2.83 8.06 29.28
CA PHE A 196 -2.58 6.63 29.44
C PHE A 196 -1.34 6.37 30.32
N ALA A 197 -0.23 7.06 30.07
CA ALA A 197 1.00 6.92 30.82
C ALA A 197 0.84 7.29 32.30
N THR A 198 -0.06 8.19 32.66
CA THR A 198 -0.36 8.60 34.05
C THR A 198 -1.44 7.75 34.72
N GLY A 199 -2.00 6.75 34.01
CA GLY A 199 -3.00 5.82 34.55
C GLY A 199 -4.44 6.38 34.53
N ASN A 200 -4.69 7.47 33.79
CA ASN A 200 -6.04 8.03 33.62
C ASN A 200 -6.94 7.20 32.70
N CYS A 201 -6.34 6.27 31.94
CA CYS A 201 -7.04 5.31 31.08
C CYS A 201 -6.79 3.89 31.54
N GLY A 202 -7.84 3.05 31.45
CA GLY A 202 -7.71 1.60 31.66
C GLY A 202 -7.09 0.88 30.48
N ALA A 203 -7.26 1.43 29.26
CA ALA A 203 -6.55 1.07 28.04
C ALA A 203 -6.53 2.23 27.05
N LEU A 204 -5.58 2.17 26.11
CA LEU A 204 -5.46 3.02 24.93
C LEU A 204 -5.93 2.22 23.71
N ALA A 205 -6.78 2.77 22.87
CA ALA A 205 -7.16 2.18 21.59
C ALA A 205 -6.47 2.90 20.43
N GLY A 206 -6.13 2.14 19.39
CA GLY A 206 -5.47 2.61 18.18
C GLY A 206 -5.09 1.44 17.29
N ASP A 207 -4.51 1.72 16.14
CA ASP A 207 -4.02 0.69 15.24
C ASP A 207 -2.84 -0.06 15.84
N ARG A 208 -2.72 -1.32 15.54
CA ARG A 208 -1.73 -2.21 16.19
C ARG A 208 -0.30 -1.74 16.01
N THR A 209 0.04 -1.29 14.80
CA THR A 209 1.38 -0.75 14.51
C THR A 209 1.65 0.48 15.36
N ARG A 210 0.71 1.43 15.44
CA ARG A 210 0.79 2.63 16.25
C ARG A 210 0.87 2.33 17.75
N LEU A 211 0.05 1.41 18.23
CA LEU A 211 0.11 0.96 19.62
C LEU A 211 1.44 0.27 19.96
N ALA A 212 2.04 -0.45 19.00
CA ALA A 212 3.36 -1.04 19.20
C ALA A 212 4.46 0.03 19.34
N GLN A 213 4.39 1.10 18.53
CA GLN A 213 5.28 2.27 18.62
C GLN A 213 5.10 2.97 19.98
N THR A 214 3.86 3.27 20.37
CA THR A 214 3.54 3.85 21.69
C THR A 214 4.06 2.99 22.82
N ARG A 215 3.91 1.66 22.74
CA ARG A 215 4.46 0.72 23.73
C ARG A 215 5.98 0.80 23.83
N ALA A 216 6.67 0.86 22.68
CA ALA A 216 8.12 0.99 22.64
C ALA A 216 8.58 2.33 23.25
N ALA A 217 7.89 3.43 22.93
CA ALA A 217 8.15 4.74 23.50
C ALA A 217 7.96 4.77 25.02
N LEU A 218 6.87 4.21 25.53
CA LEU A 218 6.59 4.10 26.96
C LEU A 218 7.67 3.27 27.67
N ALA A 219 8.14 2.19 27.05
CA ALA A 219 9.19 1.34 27.64
C ALA A 219 10.51 2.10 27.83
N ARG A 220 10.89 3.00 26.92
CA ARG A 220 12.06 3.87 27.06
C ARG A 220 11.95 4.80 28.28
N HIS A 221 10.75 5.15 28.69
CA HIS A 221 10.47 5.93 29.89
C HIS A 221 10.14 5.08 31.13
N GLY A 222 10.52 3.78 31.13
CA GLY A 222 10.33 2.86 32.24
C GLY A 222 8.88 2.42 32.48
N ARG A 223 7.96 2.70 31.55
CA ARG A 223 6.56 2.30 31.63
C ARG A 223 6.30 1.10 30.74
N GLN A 224 5.75 0.05 31.33
CA GLN A 224 5.47 -1.19 30.61
C GLN A 224 3.98 -1.29 30.26
N ALA A 225 3.71 -1.61 29.01
CA ALA A 225 2.35 -1.83 28.50
C ALA A 225 2.29 -3.12 27.68
N ARG A 226 1.09 -3.68 27.58
CA ARG A 226 0.80 -4.91 26.85
C ARG A 226 -0.16 -4.61 25.70
N LEU A 227 0.26 -4.90 24.47
CA LEU A 227 -0.65 -4.93 23.33
C LEU A 227 -1.53 -6.18 23.47
N LEU A 228 -2.86 -5.98 23.42
CA LEU A 228 -3.79 -7.09 23.49
C LEU A 228 -3.79 -7.88 22.18
N PRO A 229 -4.08 -9.19 22.23
CA PRO A 229 -3.97 -10.03 21.04
C PRO A 229 -5.10 -9.81 20.02
N GLU A 230 -6.25 -9.30 20.45
CA GLU A 230 -7.40 -9.09 19.57
C GLU A 230 -7.24 -7.84 18.72
N THR A 231 -7.56 -7.95 17.44
CA THR A 231 -7.83 -6.84 16.51
C THR A 231 -9.35 -6.73 16.35
N ILE A 232 -9.93 -5.55 16.53
CA ILE A 232 -11.37 -5.32 16.57
C ILE A 232 -11.95 -4.70 15.30
N SER A 233 -11.10 -4.25 14.40
CA SER A 233 -11.43 -3.77 13.04
C SER A 233 -10.55 -4.46 12.01
N LYS A 234 -10.76 -4.11 10.74
CA LYS A 234 -9.89 -4.51 9.62
C LYS A 234 -9.36 -3.25 8.97
N ASP A 235 -8.06 -3.21 8.80
CA ASP A 235 -7.38 -2.19 8.05
C ASP A 235 -6.29 -2.85 7.18
N PRO A 236 -6.69 -3.38 6.02
CA PRO A 236 -5.75 -3.92 5.05
C PRO A 236 -5.05 -2.76 4.33
N LEU A 237 -3.74 -2.76 4.32
CA LEU A 237 -2.92 -1.72 3.73
C LEU A 237 -2.23 -2.23 2.47
N ALA A 238 -2.41 -1.52 1.35
CA ALA A 238 -1.90 -1.89 0.03
C ALA A 238 -1.07 -0.77 -0.58
N ALA A 239 -0.11 -1.11 -1.42
CA ALA A 239 0.57 -0.09 -2.23
C ALA A 239 -0.40 0.49 -3.27
N ALA A 240 -0.33 1.82 -3.47
CA ALA A 240 -1.20 2.54 -4.39
C ALA A 240 -0.40 3.22 -5.51
N VAL A 241 -0.96 3.21 -6.70
CA VAL A 241 -0.45 3.88 -7.90
C VAL A 241 -1.57 4.58 -8.64
N ARG A 242 -1.27 5.46 -9.60
CA ARG A 242 -2.31 6.02 -10.46
C ARG A 242 -2.91 4.95 -11.38
N GLU A 243 -4.22 5.07 -11.63
CA GLU A 243 -4.97 4.15 -12.50
C GLU A 243 -4.58 4.27 -13.97
N ASP A 244 -4.03 5.42 -14.39
CA ASP A 244 -3.73 5.74 -15.80
C ASP A 244 -2.52 4.99 -16.39
N ASP A 245 -1.76 4.22 -15.59
CA ASP A 245 -0.59 3.45 -16.01
C ASP A 245 -0.68 1.98 -15.58
N PRO A 246 -1.39 1.13 -16.34
CA PRO A 246 -1.54 -0.30 -16.03
C PRO A 246 -0.21 -1.07 -15.96
N GLN A 247 0.81 -0.64 -16.74
CA GLN A 247 2.14 -1.27 -16.68
C GLN A 247 2.79 -0.99 -15.33
N TRP A 248 2.71 0.26 -14.86
CA TRP A 248 3.26 0.63 -13.56
C TRP A 248 2.53 -0.10 -12.41
N ALA A 249 1.21 -0.16 -12.47
CA ALA A 249 0.39 -0.92 -11.52
C ALA A 249 0.79 -2.41 -11.49
N ALA A 250 1.03 -3.01 -12.66
CA ALA A 250 1.50 -4.39 -12.75
C ALA A 250 2.90 -4.56 -12.13
N ILE A 251 3.84 -3.63 -12.38
CA ILE A 251 5.17 -3.68 -11.80
C ILE A 251 5.09 -3.65 -10.26
N VAL A 252 4.43 -2.64 -9.69
CA VAL A 252 4.31 -2.50 -8.23
C VAL A 252 3.65 -3.74 -7.62
N ARG A 253 2.54 -4.19 -8.20
CA ARG A 253 1.85 -5.40 -7.75
C ARG A 253 2.77 -6.63 -7.73
N TRP A 254 3.46 -6.91 -8.86
CA TRP A 254 4.29 -8.11 -8.95
C TRP A 254 5.56 -8.04 -8.10
N VAL A 255 6.05 -6.83 -7.78
CA VAL A 255 7.11 -6.69 -6.77
C VAL A 255 6.61 -7.12 -5.40
N MET A 256 5.41 -6.67 -4.97
CA MET A 256 4.83 -7.09 -3.69
C MET A 256 4.60 -8.60 -3.65
N GLU A 257 4.07 -9.18 -4.74
CA GLU A 257 3.88 -10.64 -4.85
C GLU A 257 5.22 -11.40 -4.78
N ALA A 258 6.28 -10.86 -5.39
CA ALA A 258 7.61 -11.48 -5.38
C ALA A 258 8.23 -11.51 -3.98
N LEU A 259 8.01 -10.46 -3.17
CA LEU A 259 8.47 -10.45 -1.78
C LEU A 259 7.83 -11.59 -0.97
N ILE A 260 6.51 -11.79 -1.13
CA ILE A 260 5.74 -12.85 -0.44
C ILE A 260 6.13 -14.23 -0.99
N GLN A 261 6.17 -14.39 -2.33
CA GLN A 261 6.55 -15.67 -2.95
C GLN A 261 7.97 -16.07 -2.57
N SER A 262 8.88 -15.11 -2.45
CA SER A 262 10.25 -15.39 -2.00
C SER A 262 10.28 -15.94 -0.58
N GLU A 263 9.45 -15.43 0.33
CA GLU A 263 9.31 -16.00 1.67
C GLU A 263 8.73 -17.43 1.62
N GLU A 264 7.64 -17.65 0.85
CA GLU A 264 7.03 -18.97 0.69
C GLU A 264 8.00 -20.02 0.14
N SER A 265 8.88 -19.59 -0.75
CA SER A 265 9.89 -20.46 -1.40
C SER A 265 11.20 -20.55 -0.62
N GLY A 266 11.33 -19.87 0.52
CA GLY A 266 12.56 -19.83 1.32
C GLY A 266 13.74 -19.10 0.66
N VAL A 267 13.45 -18.21 -0.31
CA VAL A 267 14.44 -17.31 -0.92
C VAL A 267 14.66 -16.14 0.03
N THR A 268 15.89 -15.94 0.45
CA THR A 268 16.29 -14.91 1.42
C THR A 268 17.38 -14.03 0.86
N ARG A 269 17.65 -12.91 1.53
CA ARG A 269 18.78 -12.03 1.21
C ARG A 269 20.10 -12.79 1.10
N ALA A 270 20.30 -13.78 1.98
CA ALA A 270 21.54 -14.53 2.08
C ALA A 270 21.70 -15.57 0.98
N ASN A 271 20.60 -16.11 0.43
CA ASN A 271 20.67 -17.26 -0.49
C ASN A 271 20.13 -16.99 -1.90
N ALA A 272 19.67 -15.78 -2.22
CA ALA A 272 18.99 -15.46 -3.49
C ALA A 272 19.79 -15.91 -4.73
N GLN A 273 21.10 -15.66 -4.77
CA GLN A 273 21.97 -16.07 -5.87
C GLN A 273 22.12 -17.59 -5.95
N GLU A 274 22.28 -18.26 -4.82
CA GLU A 274 22.37 -19.71 -4.77
C GLU A 274 21.07 -20.37 -5.25
N MET A 275 19.93 -19.85 -4.79
CA MET A 275 18.62 -20.33 -5.20
C MET A 275 18.37 -20.11 -6.69
N ARG A 276 18.80 -18.97 -7.25
CA ARG A 276 18.78 -18.73 -8.70
C ARG A 276 19.59 -19.75 -9.48
N ALA A 277 20.79 -20.07 -9.01
CA ALA A 277 21.66 -21.04 -9.69
C ALA A 277 21.00 -22.44 -9.76
N ARG A 278 20.13 -22.77 -8.82
CA ARG A 278 19.40 -24.05 -8.73
C ARG A 278 17.97 -23.99 -9.31
N ALA A 279 17.49 -22.81 -9.69
CA ALA A 279 16.10 -22.59 -10.09
C ALA A 279 15.64 -23.42 -11.30
N ASN A 280 16.56 -23.88 -12.17
CA ASN A 280 16.19 -24.67 -13.36
C ASN A 280 15.50 -26.01 -13.04
N SER A 281 15.71 -26.56 -11.85
CA SER A 281 15.11 -27.82 -11.42
C SER A 281 13.74 -27.67 -10.75
N ASP A 282 13.34 -26.43 -10.41
CA ASP A 282 12.10 -26.12 -9.74
C ASP A 282 11.28 -25.13 -10.61
N PRO A 283 10.08 -25.53 -11.10
CA PRO A 283 9.28 -24.67 -11.98
C PRO A 283 8.90 -23.32 -11.36
N ASP A 284 8.57 -23.26 -10.07
CA ASP A 284 8.15 -22.05 -9.39
C ASP A 284 9.33 -21.09 -9.18
N LEU A 285 10.48 -21.61 -8.72
CA LEU A 285 11.71 -20.84 -8.58
C LEU A 285 12.25 -20.38 -9.94
N ARG A 286 12.12 -21.21 -10.97
CA ARG A 286 12.61 -20.88 -12.31
C ARG A 286 11.93 -19.63 -12.87
N PHE A 287 10.63 -19.49 -12.66
CA PHE A 287 9.91 -18.30 -13.10
C PHE A 287 10.22 -17.10 -12.19
N LEU A 288 10.11 -17.29 -10.88
CA LEU A 288 10.36 -16.24 -9.88
C LEU A 288 11.75 -15.61 -10.02
N LEU A 289 12.81 -16.43 -10.14
CA LEU A 289 14.20 -15.97 -10.16
C LEU A 289 14.75 -15.72 -11.58
N GLY A 290 13.86 -15.70 -12.58
CA GLY A 290 14.25 -15.32 -13.95
C GLY A 290 15.15 -16.31 -14.68
N ALA A 291 15.12 -17.58 -14.31
CA ALA A 291 15.79 -18.63 -15.05
C ALA A 291 15.01 -19.06 -16.31
N SER A 292 13.73 -18.65 -16.46
CA SER A 292 12.96 -18.72 -17.68
C SER A 292 12.94 -17.36 -18.38
N HIS A 293 13.12 -17.35 -19.72
CA HIS A 293 13.43 -16.16 -20.51
C HIS A 293 12.32 -15.10 -20.66
N GLN A 294 11.23 -15.14 -19.90
CA GLN A 294 10.09 -14.23 -20.11
C GLN A 294 9.53 -13.53 -18.86
N ALA A 295 10.02 -13.82 -17.67
CA ALA A 295 9.41 -13.33 -16.43
C ALA A 295 9.45 -11.79 -16.26
N GLY A 296 10.54 -11.15 -16.67
CA GLY A 296 10.69 -9.68 -16.57
C GLY A 296 10.16 -8.95 -17.82
N ALA A 297 10.29 -9.54 -19.00
CA ALA A 297 10.01 -8.86 -20.27
C ALA A 297 8.57 -8.35 -20.37
N ALA A 298 7.58 -9.09 -19.83
CA ALA A 298 6.17 -8.69 -19.82
C ALA A 298 5.92 -7.43 -18.98
N LEU A 299 6.76 -7.18 -17.97
CA LEU A 299 6.74 -5.98 -17.14
C LEU A 299 7.66 -4.87 -17.68
N GLY A 300 8.47 -5.16 -18.69
CA GLY A 300 9.52 -4.27 -19.17
C GLY A 300 10.73 -4.20 -18.22
N LEU A 301 10.93 -5.23 -17.39
CA LEU A 301 12.04 -5.38 -16.46
C LEU A 301 13.05 -6.41 -16.96
N GLU A 302 14.22 -6.46 -16.32
CA GLU A 302 15.18 -7.56 -16.53
C GLU A 302 14.56 -8.88 -16.07
N ASN A 303 14.96 -10.00 -16.69
CA ASN A 303 14.33 -11.28 -16.36
C ASN A 303 14.57 -11.74 -14.91
N ASP A 304 15.69 -11.37 -14.35
CA ASP A 304 16.11 -11.74 -13.00
C ASP A 304 15.90 -10.63 -11.96
N TRP A 305 15.00 -9.69 -12.24
CA TRP A 305 14.75 -8.52 -11.42
C TRP A 305 14.45 -8.82 -9.93
N VAL A 306 13.90 -10.01 -9.64
CA VAL A 306 13.61 -10.43 -8.25
C VAL A 306 14.89 -10.63 -7.45
N VAL A 307 15.95 -11.16 -8.06
CA VAL A 307 17.21 -11.46 -7.36
C VAL A 307 17.82 -10.21 -6.72
N PRO A 308 18.09 -9.12 -7.46
CA PRO A 308 18.60 -7.89 -6.85
C PRO A 308 17.63 -7.26 -5.84
N VAL A 309 16.31 -7.41 -6.02
CA VAL A 309 15.33 -6.96 -5.05
C VAL A 309 15.52 -7.67 -3.71
N ILE A 310 15.55 -9.01 -3.72
CA ILE A 310 15.71 -9.79 -2.48
C ILE A 310 17.08 -9.58 -1.85
N GLU A 311 18.15 -9.44 -2.64
CA GLU A 311 19.48 -9.07 -2.12
C GLU A 311 19.48 -7.72 -1.40
N ALA A 312 18.70 -6.74 -1.90
CA ALA A 312 18.68 -5.38 -1.36
C ALA A 312 17.77 -5.24 -0.14
N THR A 313 16.57 -5.84 -0.16
CA THR A 313 15.54 -5.64 0.88
C THR A 313 15.32 -6.87 1.76
N GLY A 314 15.60 -8.07 1.25
CA GLY A 314 15.13 -9.33 1.81
C GLY A 314 13.74 -9.71 1.26
N ASN A 315 13.24 -10.88 1.62
CA ASN A 315 11.87 -11.28 1.36
C ASN A 315 10.90 -10.60 2.34
N TYR A 316 9.58 -10.79 2.15
CA TYR A 316 8.58 -10.15 2.99
C TYR A 316 8.79 -10.45 4.50
N GLY A 317 9.09 -11.69 4.86
CA GLY A 317 9.33 -12.07 6.26
C GLY A 317 10.56 -11.38 6.85
N GLU A 318 11.65 -11.26 6.06
CA GLU A 318 12.86 -10.56 6.50
C GLU A 318 12.61 -9.06 6.70
N ILE A 319 11.83 -8.43 5.82
CA ILE A 319 11.39 -7.02 5.95
C ILE A 319 10.55 -6.88 7.22
N TYR A 320 9.49 -7.69 7.36
CA TYR A 320 8.59 -7.60 8.51
C TYR A 320 9.33 -7.79 9.85
N GLU A 321 10.16 -8.85 9.96
CA GLU A 321 10.88 -9.14 11.21
C GLU A 321 11.89 -8.05 11.56
N ARG A 322 12.54 -7.44 10.57
CA ARG A 322 13.49 -6.34 10.78
C ARG A 322 12.79 -5.07 11.24
N ASP A 323 11.66 -4.71 10.63
CA ASP A 323 11.08 -3.38 10.74
C ASP A 323 9.90 -3.31 11.73
N LEU A 324 9.13 -4.36 11.85
CA LEU A 324 7.96 -4.44 12.73
C LEU A 324 8.09 -5.54 13.78
N GLY A 325 8.76 -6.64 13.44
CA GLY A 325 8.76 -7.89 14.18
C GLY A 325 9.78 -7.98 15.30
N SER A 326 10.29 -9.18 15.51
CA SER A 326 11.17 -9.51 16.62
C SER A 326 12.54 -8.84 16.55
N GLY A 327 12.99 -8.48 15.36
CA GLY A 327 14.24 -7.75 15.10
C GLY A 327 14.14 -6.26 15.36
N SER A 328 12.94 -5.73 15.53
CA SER A 328 12.68 -4.31 15.79
C SER A 328 12.42 -4.01 17.26
N GLY A 329 12.46 -2.71 17.62
CA GLY A 329 12.00 -2.24 18.93
C GLY A 329 10.51 -2.44 19.17
N LEU A 330 9.72 -2.60 18.09
CA LEU A 330 8.27 -2.76 18.15
C LEU A 330 7.86 -4.16 18.62
N LYS A 331 8.59 -5.20 18.24
CA LYS A 331 8.28 -6.60 18.58
C LYS A 331 6.81 -6.96 18.33
N LEU A 332 6.29 -6.53 17.18
CA LEU A 332 4.91 -6.79 16.78
C LEU A 332 4.81 -8.22 16.26
N PRO A 333 3.97 -9.07 16.85
CA PRO A 333 3.75 -10.42 16.32
C PRO A 333 3.11 -10.35 14.94
N ARG A 334 3.53 -11.20 14.02
CA ARG A 334 3.01 -11.23 12.64
C ARG A 334 1.49 -11.41 12.58
N GLY A 335 0.92 -12.32 13.38
CA GLY A 335 -0.52 -12.55 13.37
C GLY A 335 -1.06 -12.83 11.96
N GLU A 336 -1.99 -12.01 11.50
CA GLU A 336 -2.56 -12.08 10.14
C GLU A 336 -1.51 -11.82 9.05
N ASN A 337 -0.45 -11.10 9.35
CA ASN A 337 0.68 -10.86 8.43
C ASN A 337 1.61 -12.06 8.24
N ASN A 338 1.27 -13.21 8.79
CA ASN A 338 1.99 -14.44 8.54
C ASN A 338 1.54 -15.07 7.23
N LEU A 339 2.38 -15.94 6.67
CA LEU A 339 1.98 -16.76 5.54
C LEU A 339 0.78 -17.64 5.91
N ARG A 340 -0.08 -17.91 4.94
CA ARG A 340 -1.26 -18.77 5.12
C ARG A 340 -0.91 -20.16 5.69
N ILE A 341 0.20 -20.73 5.25
CA ILE A 341 0.70 -22.02 5.76
C ILE A 341 1.12 -21.96 7.23
N HIS A 342 1.33 -20.75 7.77
CA HIS A 342 1.67 -20.50 9.18
C HIS A 342 0.52 -19.84 9.96
N GLY A 343 -0.71 -19.90 9.41
CA GLY A 343 -1.94 -19.43 10.09
C GLY A 343 -2.25 -17.95 9.90
N GLY A 344 -1.56 -17.25 9.01
CA GLY A 344 -1.88 -15.88 8.59
C GLY A 344 -2.75 -15.85 7.34
N VAL A 345 -2.80 -14.70 6.67
CA VAL A 345 -3.62 -14.49 5.47
C VAL A 345 -2.78 -14.22 4.21
N LEU A 346 -1.48 -14.09 4.32
CA LEU A 346 -0.61 -13.82 3.19
C LEU A 346 -0.33 -15.11 2.39
N GLU A 347 -0.57 -15.04 1.11
CA GLU A 347 -0.28 -16.09 0.13
C GLU A 347 -0.01 -15.42 -1.21
N ALA A 348 1.15 -15.64 -1.82
CA ALA A 348 1.48 -15.02 -3.10
C ALA A 348 0.62 -15.55 -4.24
N LEU A 349 0.45 -14.73 -5.28
CA LEU A 349 -0.06 -15.21 -6.56
C LEU A 349 1.00 -16.08 -7.25
N ALA A 350 0.55 -17.10 -7.94
CA ALA A 350 1.46 -18.04 -8.60
C ALA A 350 2.30 -17.38 -9.70
N PHE A 351 3.59 -17.55 -9.63
CA PHE A 351 4.56 -17.21 -10.66
C PHE A 351 4.68 -18.37 -11.66
N LYS A 352 3.88 -18.34 -12.75
CA LYS A 352 3.88 -19.39 -13.79
C LYS A 352 3.28 -18.91 -15.12
#